data_a53eb870eeee08c4786e7cdfe7337ed0
#
_entry.id   a53eb870eeee08c4786e7cdfe7337ed0
#
_cell.length_a   1.000
_cell.length_b   1.000
_cell.length_c   1.000
_cell.angle_alpha   90.00
_cell.angle_beta   90.00
_cell.angle_gamma   90.00
#
_symmetry.space_group_name_H-M   'P 1'
#
loop_
_entity.id
_entity.type
_entity.pdbx_description
1 polymer ?
#
loop_
_entity_poly.entity_id
_entity_poly.type
_entity_poly.pdbx_seq_one_letter_code
_entity_poly.pdbx_strand_id
1 'polypeptide(L)'
;FLVSHANAQLRQLSPRYELRNMPGTLTLEIIDRDMFDEHRYVSSLSGGETFVVSLALALGLATLSSHNLSIGSLFIDEGFGNLDHTSLDLVMSALSNLENAQGRKVGVISHTDQIRSQISPQIRLVKQPAGGKSKIEIV
;
A
#
# COMPACT_ATOMS: atom_id res chain seq x y z
N PHE A 1 -18.57 4.81 5.50
CA PHE A 1 -18.31 4.36 4.11
C PHE A 1 -16.82 4.13 3.86
N LEU A 2 -15.91 5.14 4.02
CA LEU A 2 -14.49 4.96 3.74
C LEU A 2 -13.86 3.81 4.54
N VAL A 3 -14.09 3.77 5.85
CA VAL A 3 -13.54 2.73 6.75
C VAL A 3 -14.03 1.33 6.34
N SER A 4 -15.26 1.18 5.90
CA SER A 4 -15.79 -0.10 5.40
C SER A 4 -15.05 -0.58 4.14
N HIS A 5 -14.79 0.32 3.18
CA HIS A 5 -14.03 -0.01 1.97
C HIS A 5 -12.55 -0.27 2.28
N ALA A 6 -11.97 0.54 3.18
CA ALA A 6 -10.60 0.32 3.65
C ALA A 6 -10.44 -1.05 4.34
N ASN A 7 -11.40 -1.44 5.18
CA ASN A 7 -11.39 -2.75 5.83
C ASN A 7 -11.54 -3.92 4.84
N ALA A 8 -12.28 -3.73 3.74
CA ALA A 8 -12.35 -4.74 2.69
C ALA A 8 -10.97 -4.96 2.03
N GLN A 9 -10.19 -3.90 1.84
CA GLN A 9 -8.81 -3.99 1.35
C GLN A 9 -7.85 -4.52 2.43
N LEU A 10 -8.01 -4.02 3.66
CA LEU A 10 -7.14 -4.39 4.78
C LEU A 10 -7.19 -5.89 5.08
N ARG A 11 -8.36 -6.52 4.99
CA ARG A 11 -8.50 -7.99 5.13
C ARG A 11 -7.66 -8.79 4.13
N GLN A 12 -7.40 -8.24 2.94
CA GLN A 12 -6.55 -8.89 1.93
C GLN A 12 -5.06 -8.64 2.19
N LEU A 13 -4.71 -7.46 2.73
CA LEU A 13 -3.33 -7.05 3.01
C LEU A 13 -2.84 -7.58 4.36
N SER A 14 -3.68 -7.56 5.37
CA SER A 14 -3.39 -8.04 6.72
C SER A 14 -4.70 -8.37 7.45
N PRO A 15 -5.06 -9.64 7.62
CA PRO A 15 -6.28 -10.03 8.33
C PRO A 15 -6.21 -9.73 9.84
N ARG A 16 -5.01 -9.42 10.36
CA ARG A 16 -4.77 -9.09 11.76
C ARG A 16 -5.46 -7.80 12.19
N TYR A 17 -5.56 -6.80 11.30
CA TYR A 17 -6.01 -5.46 11.66
C TYR A 17 -7.38 -5.12 11.11
N GLU A 18 -8.16 -4.39 11.90
CA GLU A 18 -9.39 -3.77 11.48
C GLU A 18 -9.44 -2.30 11.91
N LEU A 19 -9.79 -1.42 10.97
CA LEU A 19 -9.98 0.01 11.22
C LEU A 19 -11.36 0.27 11.80
N ARG A 20 -11.45 1.16 12.78
CA ARG A 20 -12.69 1.62 13.37
C ARG A 20 -12.67 3.13 13.61
N ASN A 21 -13.80 3.78 13.43
CA ASN A 21 -13.98 5.16 13.90
C ASN A 21 -14.30 5.17 15.39
N MET A 22 -13.63 6.03 16.14
CA MET A 22 -14.06 6.31 17.51
C MET A 22 -15.39 7.09 17.48
N PRO A 23 -16.40 6.63 18.23
CA PRO A 23 -17.72 7.27 18.23
C PRO A 23 -17.64 8.78 18.54
N GLY A 24 -18.32 9.58 17.71
CA GLY A 24 -18.38 11.05 17.91
C GLY A 24 -17.13 11.82 17.51
N THR A 25 -16.13 11.16 16.89
CA THR A 25 -14.87 11.78 16.46
C THR A 25 -14.51 11.41 15.02
N LEU A 26 -13.51 12.08 14.44
CA LEU A 26 -12.87 11.67 13.18
C LEU A 26 -11.61 10.81 13.42
N THR A 27 -11.37 10.42 14.67
CA THR A 27 -10.21 9.63 15.04
C THR A 27 -10.42 8.18 14.64
N LEU A 28 -9.38 7.60 14.04
CA LEU A 28 -9.32 6.18 13.72
C LEU A 28 -8.57 5.43 14.82
N GLU A 29 -9.08 4.27 15.15
CA GLU A 29 -8.42 3.27 15.98
C GLU A 29 -8.23 1.98 15.19
N ILE A 30 -7.32 1.13 15.64
CA ILE A 30 -7.03 -0.19 15.11
C ILE A 30 -7.51 -1.22 16.13
N ILE A 31 -8.22 -2.23 15.66
CA ILE A 31 -8.48 -3.45 16.42
C ILE A 31 -7.44 -4.46 15.98
N ASP A 32 -6.63 -4.94 16.93
CA ASP A 32 -5.59 -5.97 16.74
C ASP A 32 -6.17 -7.35 17.08
N ARG A 33 -6.52 -8.10 16.06
CA ARG A 33 -7.17 -9.40 16.20
C ARG A 33 -6.28 -10.47 16.84
N ASP A 34 -4.97 -10.36 16.64
CA ASP A 34 -4.00 -11.30 17.23
C ASP A 34 -3.73 -10.98 18.71
N MET A 35 -4.16 -9.81 19.17
CA MET A 35 -4.06 -9.36 20.56
C MET A 35 -5.43 -9.32 21.26
N PHE A 36 -6.26 -10.34 21.06
CA PHE A 36 -7.60 -10.46 21.67
C PHE A 36 -8.52 -9.27 21.40
N ASP A 37 -8.52 -8.76 20.15
CA ASP A 37 -9.29 -7.59 19.72
C ASP A 37 -8.93 -6.31 20.52
N GLU A 38 -7.66 -6.17 20.89
CA GLU A 38 -7.18 -4.96 21.57
C GLU A 38 -7.36 -3.71 20.72
N HIS A 39 -7.90 -2.66 21.32
CA HIS A 39 -8.07 -1.36 20.69
C HIS A 39 -6.80 -0.54 20.84
N ARG A 40 -6.19 -0.15 19.73
CA ARG A 40 -4.94 0.59 19.68
C ARG A 40 -5.11 1.88 18.88
N TYR A 41 -4.40 2.93 19.28
CA TYR A 41 -4.30 4.13 18.47
C TYR A 41 -3.46 3.87 17.22
N VAL A 42 -3.83 4.48 16.08
CA VAL A 42 -3.04 4.38 14.84
C VAL A 42 -1.58 4.82 15.03
N SER A 43 -1.33 5.75 15.96
CA SER A 43 0.02 6.23 16.30
C SER A 43 0.90 5.18 16.98
N SER A 44 0.35 4.07 17.45
CA SER A 44 1.11 2.97 18.06
C SER A 44 1.60 1.92 17.05
N LEU A 45 1.24 2.06 15.78
CA LEU A 45 1.64 1.14 14.72
C LEU A 45 3.11 1.29 14.36
N SER A 46 3.78 0.18 14.04
CA SER A 46 5.12 0.20 13.44
C SER A 46 5.08 0.80 12.01
N GLY A 47 6.24 1.10 11.46
CA GLY A 47 6.33 1.65 10.10
C GLY A 47 5.69 0.75 9.03
N GLY A 48 5.90 -0.56 9.12
CA GLY A 48 5.29 -1.53 8.20
C GLY A 48 3.78 -1.63 8.36
N GLU A 49 3.29 -1.70 9.60
CA GLU A 49 1.86 -1.71 9.90
C GLU A 49 1.17 -0.43 9.42
N THR A 50 1.79 0.73 9.66
CA THR A 50 1.31 2.03 9.18
C THR A 50 1.21 2.06 7.66
N PHE A 51 2.20 1.50 6.95
CA PHE A 51 2.19 1.42 5.50
C PHE A 51 0.99 0.59 4.99
N VAL A 52 0.78 -0.62 5.54
CA VAL A 52 -0.31 -1.51 5.16
C VAL A 52 -1.69 -0.85 5.40
N VAL A 53 -1.87 -0.22 6.55
CA VAL A 53 -3.12 0.49 6.89
C VAL A 53 -3.33 1.70 5.98
N SER A 54 -2.29 2.48 5.71
CA SER A 54 -2.37 3.64 4.80
C SER A 54 -2.69 3.21 3.37
N LEU A 55 -2.09 2.12 2.90
CA LEU A 55 -2.40 1.54 1.59
C LEU A 55 -3.86 1.09 1.52
N ALA A 56 -4.37 0.41 2.54
CA ALA A 56 -5.77 -0.02 2.61
C ALA A 56 -6.74 1.19 2.55
N LEU A 57 -6.43 2.28 3.25
CA LEU A 57 -7.21 3.52 3.20
C LEU A 57 -7.18 4.16 1.81
N ALA A 58 -6.01 4.24 1.18
CA ALA A 58 -5.86 4.79 -0.17
C ALA A 58 -6.65 3.97 -1.20
N LEU A 59 -6.59 2.63 -1.13
CA LEU A 59 -7.35 1.73 -1.99
C LEU A 59 -8.85 1.81 -1.73
N GLY A 60 -9.26 1.94 -0.48
CA GLY A 60 -10.66 2.16 -0.08
C GLY A 60 -11.21 3.46 -0.66
N LEU A 61 -10.43 4.55 -0.58
CA LEU A 61 -10.78 5.84 -1.17
C LEU A 61 -10.87 5.76 -2.70
N ALA A 62 -9.92 5.09 -3.33
CA ALA A 62 -9.92 4.87 -4.78
C ALA A 62 -11.17 4.10 -5.25
N THR A 63 -11.64 3.16 -4.44
CA THR A 63 -12.86 2.39 -4.73
C THR A 63 -14.12 3.26 -4.60
N LEU A 64 -14.20 4.11 -3.57
CA LEU A 64 -15.32 5.04 -3.40
C LEU A 64 -15.43 6.05 -4.55
N SER A 65 -14.30 6.53 -5.03
CA SER A 65 -14.25 7.52 -6.13
C SER A 65 -14.66 6.92 -7.48
N SER A 66 -14.66 5.59 -7.62
CA SER A 66 -14.91 4.91 -8.90
C SER A 66 -16.36 5.00 -9.39
N HIS A 67 -17.32 5.41 -8.57
CA HIS A 67 -18.70 5.63 -9.01
C HIS A 67 -18.88 6.85 -9.94
N ASN A 68 -17.96 7.83 -9.90
CA ASN A 68 -18.03 9.05 -10.73
C ASN A 68 -16.71 9.40 -11.44
N LEU A 69 -15.59 8.81 -11.05
CA LEU A 69 -14.26 9.06 -11.60
C LEU A 69 -13.50 7.73 -11.70
N SER A 70 -13.13 7.32 -12.92
CA SER A 70 -12.25 6.16 -13.08
C SER A 70 -10.81 6.56 -12.76
N ILE A 71 -10.31 6.17 -11.59
CA ILE A 71 -8.88 6.30 -11.28
C ILE A 71 -8.17 5.21 -12.09
N GLY A 72 -7.51 5.60 -13.17
CA GLY A 72 -6.83 4.68 -14.10
C GLY A 72 -5.45 4.24 -13.64
N SER A 73 -4.82 5.01 -12.74
CA SER A 73 -3.45 4.71 -12.28
C SER A 73 -3.28 5.03 -10.81
N LEU A 74 -2.49 4.20 -10.13
CA LEU A 74 -2.06 4.38 -8.74
C LEU A 74 -0.53 4.41 -8.70
N PHE A 75 0.05 5.42 -8.06
CA PHE A 75 1.49 5.47 -7.81
C PHE A 75 1.75 5.39 -6.32
N ILE A 76 2.66 4.47 -5.95
CA ILE A 76 3.10 4.26 -4.57
C ILE A 76 4.58 4.64 -4.52
N ASP A 77 4.87 5.68 -3.73
CA ASP A 77 6.22 6.20 -3.56
C ASP A 77 6.80 5.73 -2.23
N GLU A 78 7.73 4.77 -2.30
CA GLU A 78 8.42 4.17 -1.15
C GLU A 78 7.47 3.45 -0.16
N GLY A 79 7.96 3.11 1.03
CA GLY A 79 7.21 2.50 2.13
C GLY A 79 7.41 0.99 2.29
N PHE A 80 7.89 0.32 1.28
CA PHE A 80 8.06 -1.15 1.27
C PHE A 80 9.24 -1.64 2.11
N GLY A 81 10.23 -0.80 2.38
CA GLY A 81 11.45 -1.18 3.09
C GLY A 81 11.24 -1.57 4.57
N ASN A 82 10.08 -1.26 5.13
CA ASN A 82 9.71 -1.59 6.51
C ASN A 82 8.84 -2.86 6.62
N LEU A 83 8.56 -3.52 5.49
CA LEU A 83 7.77 -4.75 5.46
C LEU A 83 8.67 -5.98 5.61
N ASP A 84 8.18 -6.97 6.37
CA ASP A 84 8.72 -8.32 6.31
C ASP A 84 8.32 -9.01 4.98
N HIS A 85 8.96 -10.14 4.68
CA HIS A 85 8.71 -10.87 3.43
C HIS A 85 7.24 -11.23 3.24
N THR A 86 6.58 -11.73 4.28
CA THR A 86 5.18 -12.17 4.21
C THR A 86 4.25 -11.01 3.92
N SER A 87 4.43 -9.89 4.62
CA SER A 87 3.65 -8.67 4.40
C SER A 87 3.89 -8.07 3.01
N LEU A 88 5.13 -8.12 2.53
CA LEU A 88 5.45 -7.66 1.18
C LEU A 88 4.74 -8.49 0.11
N ASP A 89 4.75 -9.82 0.22
CA ASP A 89 4.11 -10.72 -0.73
C ASP A 89 2.59 -10.50 -0.77
N LEU A 90 1.96 -10.26 0.39
CA LEU A 90 0.54 -9.92 0.47
C LEU A 90 0.24 -8.59 -0.22
N VAL A 91 1.06 -7.56 0.01
CA VAL A 91 0.92 -6.26 -0.66
C VAL A 91 1.08 -6.40 -2.17
N MET A 92 2.11 -7.10 -2.64
CA MET A 92 2.35 -7.32 -4.06
C MET A 92 1.21 -8.08 -4.74
N SER A 93 0.67 -9.10 -4.08
CA SER A 93 -0.50 -9.84 -4.56
C SER A 93 -1.74 -8.96 -4.67
N ALA A 94 -1.99 -8.10 -3.68
CA ALA A 94 -3.11 -7.16 -3.71
C ALA A 94 -2.96 -6.11 -4.83
N LEU A 95 -1.76 -5.59 -5.06
CA LEU A 95 -1.48 -4.65 -6.15
C LEU A 95 -1.67 -5.31 -7.53
N SER A 96 -1.20 -6.55 -7.70
CA SER A 96 -1.43 -7.33 -8.93
C SER A 96 -2.91 -7.60 -9.18
N ASN A 97 -3.69 -7.86 -8.14
CA ASN A 97 -5.14 -8.04 -8.25
C ASN A 97 -5.85 -6.77 -8.70
N LEU A 98 -5.40 -5.58 -8.26
CA LEU A 98 -5.93 -4.30 -8.74
C LEU A 98 -5.70 -4.09 -10.23
N GLU A 99 -4.52 -4.45 -10.72
CA GLU A 99 -4.20 -4.37 -12.15
C GLU A 99 -5.08 -5.32 -12.97
N ASN A 100 -5.15 -6.58 -12.56
CA ASN A 100 -5.85 -7.63 -13.30
C ASN A 100 -7.38 -7.51 -13.23
N ALA A 101 -7.93 -7.23 -12.05
CA ALA A 101 -9.39 -7.23 -11.84
C ALA A 101 -10.05 -5.91 -12.23
N GLN A 102 -9.34 -4.80 -12.16
CA GLN A 102 -9.91 -3.45 -12.35
C GLN A 102 -9.30 -2.70 -13.53
N GLY A 103 -8.32 -3.29 -14.23
CA GLY A 103 -7.62 -2.66 -15.36
C GLY A 103 -6.83 -1.41 -14.95
N ARG A 104 -6.49 -1.26 -13.68
CA ARG A 104 -5.74 -0.11 -13.16
C ARG A 104 -4.26 -0.34 -13.32
N LYS A 105 -3.54 0.67 -13.76
CA LYS A 105 -2.08 0.64 -13.80
C LYS A 105 -1.52 0.98 -12.42
N VAL A 106 -0.59 0.16 -11.93
CA VAL A 106 0.10 0.41 -10.65
C VAL A 106 1.56 0.70 -10.93
N GLY A 107 2.02 1.88 -10.51
CA GLY A 107 3.42 2.27 -10.53
C GLY A 107 4.00 2.25 -9.12
N VAL A 108 5.16 1.63 -8.95
CA VAL A 108 5.85 1.54 -7.67
C VAL A 108 7.21 2.22 -7.79
N ILE A 109 7.50 3.16 -6.90
CA ILE A 109 8.81 3.79 -6.76
C ILE A 109 9.46 3.17 -5.54
N SER A 110 10.61 2.53 -5.72
CA SER A 110 11.33 1.89 -4.61
C SER A 110 12.82 1.72 -4.93
N HIS A 111 13.64 1.74 -3.89
CA HIS A 111 15.07 1.46 -3.96
C HIS A 111 15.43 0.04 -3.50
N THR A 112 14.46 -0.76 -3.05
CA THR A 112 14.71 -2.09 -2.50
C THR A 112 14.90 -3.13 -3.61
N ASP A 113 15.92 -3.99 -3.47
CA ASP A 113 16.19 -5.06 -4.45
C ASP A 113 15.06 -6.09 -4.50
N GLN A 114 14.36 -6.27 -3.40
CA GLN A 114 13.25 -7.21 -3.27
C GLN A 114 12.08 -6.82 -4.17
N ILE A 115 11.69 -5.54 -4.19
CA ILE A 115 10.67 -5.00 -5.13
C ILE A 115 11.17 -5.11 -6.56
N ARG A 116 12.45 -4.76 -6.78
CA ARG A 116 13.07 -4.80 -8.11
C ARG A 116 13.00 -6.20 -8.74
N SER A 117 13.13 -7.26 -7.94
CA SER A 117 13.07 -8.63 -8.46
C SER A 117 11.66 -9.10 -8.82
N GLN A 118 10.61 -8.44 -8.31
CA GLN A 118 9.22 -8.87 -8.47
C GLN A 118 8.44 -8.09 -9.53
N ILE A 119 8.91 -6.91 -9.94
CA ILE A 119 8.18 -6.02 -10.86
C ILE A 119 8.93 -5.88 -12.19
N SER A 120 8.22 -6.05 -13.30
CA SER A 120 8.68 -5.78 -14.67
C SER A 120 7.48 -5.21 -15.46
N PRO A 121 7.70 -4.21 -16.37
CA PRO A 121 8.95 -3.53 -16.71
C PRO A 121 9.40 -2.51 -15.65
N GLN A 122 10.68 -2.11 -15.70
CA GLN A 122 11.27 -1.16 -14.77
C GLN A 122 11.87 0.05 -15.50
N ILE A 123 11.73 1.22 -14.89
CA ILE A 123 12.45 2.44 -15.27
C ILE A 123 13.54 2.66 -14.23
N ARG A 124 14.81 2.53 -14.61
CA ARG A 124 15.96 2.69 -13.72
C ARG A 124 16.66 4.02 -13.95
N LEU A 125 16.97 4.72 -12.84
CA LEU A 125 17.83 5.89 -12.83
C LEU A 125 19.26 5.45 -12.47
N VAL A 126 20.16 5.51 -13.44
CA VAL A 126 21.57 5.11 -13.25
C VAL A 126 22.45 6.34 -13.18
N LYS A 127 23.20 6.50 -12.06
CA LYS A 127 24.19 7.57 -11.91
C LYS A 127 25.41 7.27 -12.76
N GLN A 128 25.91 8.26 -13.51
CA GLN A 128 27.17 8.13 -14.24
C GLN A 128 28.37 8.38 -13.33
N PRO A 129 29.48 7.60 -13.46
CA PRO A 129 30.62 7.63 -12.53
C PRO A 129 31.38 8.95 -12.42
N ALA A 130 31.26 9.84 -13.38
CA ALA A 130 32.04 11.09 -13.46
C ALA A 130 31.30 12.34 -12.97
N GLY A 131 30.32 12.23 -12.05
CA GLY A 131 29.55 13.39 -11.59
C GLY A 131 28.64 14.00 -12.65
N GLY A 132 28.37 13.25 -13.70
CA GLY A 132 27.54 13.65 -14.81
C GLY A 132 26.04 13.47 -14.56
N LYS A 133 25.27 13.65 -15.60
CA LYS A 133 23.81 13.50 -15.62
C LYS A 133 23.41 12.04 -15.38
N SER A 134 22.32 11.81 -14.65
CA SER A 134 21.73 10.47 -14.55
C SER A 134 21.16 10.01 -15.89
N LYS A 135 21.25 8.71 -16.18
CA LYS A 135 20.67 8.07 -17.36
C LYS A 135 19.43 7.30 -16.97
N ILE A 136 18.41 7.32 -17.83
CA ILE A 136 17.21 6.49 -17.71
C ILE A 136 17.41 5.23 -18.55
N GLU A 137 17.15 4.08 -17.96
CA GLU A 137 17.16 2.78 -18.63
C GLU A 137 15.80 2.08 -18.40
N ILE A 138 15.26 1.49 -19.46
CA ILE A 138 14.05 0.64 -19.39
C ILE A 138 14.51 -0.81 -19.46
N VAL A 139 14.10 -1.61 -18.47
CA VAL A 139 14.54 -3.01 -18.31
C VAL A 139 13.35 -3.92 -18.12
#